data_a9eb83bc69d25a4c9b5bfef27bd2be47
#
_entry.id   a9eb83bc69d25a4c9b5bfef27bd2be47
#
_cell.length_a   1.000
_cell.length_b   1.000
_cell.length_c   1.000
_cell.angle_alpha   90.00
_cell.angle_beta   90.00
_cell.angle_gamma   90.00
#
_symmetry.space_group_name_H-M   'P 1'
#
loop_
_entity.id
_entity.type
_entity.pdbx_description
1 polymer ?
#
loop_
_entity_poly.entity_id
_entity_poly.type
_entity_poly.pdbx_seq_one_letter_code
_entity_poly.pdbx_strand_id
1 'polypeptide(L)'
;MKAISVKIFSYEPIQRIPLSSFIKMGKAGGTPTSTNKEFYNGNIPFLSINDITNQGKYIYTTQKFISNRGLENSSAWLVPPYSLILSMYASVGLPTINKIHLATSQAMYSMVLNEECFVDYLYYYLLYFKDRHVYKYLETGTQSNINADIVRSICIPDYGKKQNVKIGVCLSEIDKKIALEQQVLFDYQEQKQYLLQQMFI
;
A
#
# COMPACT_ATOMS: atom_id res chain seq x y z
N MET A 1 -9.60 10.11 8.63
CA MET A 1 -9.80 9.06 7.58
C MET A 1 -10.64 7.87 8.04
N LYS A 2 -10.30 7.13 9.12
CA LYS A 2 -11.02 5.89 9.52
C LYS A 2 -12.54 6.04 9.64
N ALA A 3 -13.04 7.07 10.32
CA ALA A 3 -14.48 7.29 10.49
C ALA A 3 -15.23 7.54 9.17
N ILE A 4 -14.61 8.28 8.24
CA ILE A 4 -15.18 8.60 6.94
C ILE A 4 -15.24 7.33 6.07
N SER A 5 -14.16 6.56 6.03
CA SER A 5 -14.12 5.29 5.30
C SER A 5 -15.18 4.30 5.81
N VAL A 6 -15.33 4.20 7.15
CA VAL A 6 -16.38 3.37 7.76
C VAL A 6 -17.77 3.80 7.28
N LYS A 7 -18.07 5.09 7.31
CA LYS A 7 -19.37 5.61 6.87
C LYS A 7 -19.62 5.30 5.39
N ILE A 8 -18.62 5.53 4.51
CA ILE A 8 -18.77 5.31 3.07
C ILE A 8 -18.96 3.83 2.76
N PHE A 9 -18.09 2.96 3.28
CA PHE A 9 -18.12 1.52 2.96
C PHE A 9 -19.17 0.73 3.75
N SER A 10 -19.94 1.39 4.64
CA SER A 10 -21.12 0.80 5.27
C SER A 10 -22.41 0.94 4.45
N TYR A 11 -22.43 1.78 3.41
CA TYR A 11 -23.57 1.83 2.49
C TYR A 11 -23.67 0.54 1.68
N GLU A 12 -24.90 0.16 1.35
CA GLU A 12 -25.14 -1.03 0.57
C GLU A 12 -24.68 -0.82 -0.90
N PRO A 13 -23.75 -1.66 -1.40
CA PRO A 13 -23.29 -1.54 -2.78
C PRO A 13 -24.32 -2.17 -3.75
N ILE A 14 -24.20 -1.83 -5.04
CA ILE A 14 -24.97 -2.49 -6.11
C ILE A 14 -24.65 -3.99 -6.10
N GLN A 15 -23.39 -4.33 -5.95
CA GLN A 15 -22.91 -5.72 -5.88
C GLN A 15 -21.57 -5.77 -5.14
N ARG A 16 -21.11 -6.99 -4.86
CA ARG A 16 -19.75 -7.25 -4.38
C ARG A 16 -19.03 -8.13 -5.37
N ILE A 17 -17.86 -7.69 -5.82
CA ILE A 17 -17.07 -8.40 -6.82
C ILE A 17 -15.68 -8.71 -6.26
N PRO A 18 -15.05 -9.82 -6.63
CA PRO A 18 -13.72 -10.16 -6.14
C PRO A 18 -12.66 -9.16 -6.66
N LEU A 19 -11.67 -8.89 -5.83
CA LEU A 19 -10.55 -8.00 -6.19
C LEU A 19 -9.87 -8.41 -7.50
N SER A 20 -9.83 -9.73 -7.79
CA SER A 20 -9.30 -10.27 -9.03
C SER A 20 -9.92 -9.67 -10.29
N SER A 21 -11.17 -9.22 -10.24
CA SER A 21 -11.86 -8.59 -11.38
C SER A 21 -11.28 -7.22 -11.76
N PHE A 22 -10.55 -6.57 -10.85
CA PHE A 22 -9.86 -5.30 -11.12
C PHE A 22 -8.42 -5.49 -11.58
N ILE A 23 -7.88 -6.72 -11.52
CA ILE A 23 -6.46 -7.00 -11.72
C ILE A 23 -6.21 -7.48 -13.15
N LYS A 24 -5.33 -6.78 -13.87
CA LYS A 24 -4.79 -7.22 -15.17
C LYS A 24 -3.67 -8.24 -14.99
N MET A 25 -2.77 -7.98 -14.05
CA MET A 25 -1.66 -8.84 -13.69
C MET A 25 -1.38 -8.72 -12.18
N GLY A 26 -1.29 -9.85 -11.51
CA GLY A 26 -0.98 -9.88 -10.08
C GLY A 26 -0.05 -11.02 -9.74
N LYS A 27 1.04 -10.70 -9.02
CA LYS A 27 2.02 -11.68 -8.56
C LYS A 27 2.52 -11.34 -7.17
N ALA A 28 2.84 -12.38 -6.39
CA ALA A 28 3.74 -12.23 -5.26
C ALA A 28 5.15 -11.90 -5.76
N GLY A 29 5.89 -11.16 -4.99
CA GLY A 29 7.30 -10.92 -5.30
C GLY A 29 8.19 -12.12 -4.93
N GLY A 30 9.49 -11.88 -4.90
CA GLY A 30 10.49 -12.85 -4.48
C GLY A 30 11.70 -12.17 -3.86
N THR A 31 12.42 -12.89 -3.03
CA THR A 31 13.64 -12.37 -2.42
C THR A 31 14.84 -13.13 -2.99
N PRO A 32 15.81 -12.42 -3.58
CA PRO A 32 17.05 -13.05 -3.99
C PRO A 32 17.77 -13.69 -2.80
N THR A 33 18.56 -14.74 -3.05
CA THR A 33 19.30 -15.46 -2.01
C THR A 33 20.19 -14.48 -1.22
N SER A 34 19.93 -14.35 0.08
CA SER A 34 20.56 -13.34 0.93
C SER A 34 22.07 -13.53 1.14
N THR A 35 22.56 -14.74 0.96
CA THR A 35 23.99 -15.07 1.09
C THR A 35 24.82 -14.57 -0.09
N ASN A 36 24.20 -14.32 -1.25
CA ASN A 36 24.91 -13.82 -2.41
C ASN A 36 24.86 -12.27 -2.46
N LYS A 37 25.98 -11.63 -2.11
CA LYS A 37 26.12 -10.17 -2.07
C LYS A 37 25.97 -9.53 -3.46
N GLU A 38 26.25 -10.23 -4.55
CA GLU A 38 26.09 -9.72 -5.92
C GLU A 38 24.63 -9.45 -6.31
N PHE A 39 23.69 -10.05 -5.60
CA PHE A 39 22.26 -9.86 -5.83
C PHE A 39 21.71 -8.57 -5.21
N TYR A 40 22.51 -7.90 -4.40
CA TYR A 40 22.12 -6.69 -3.65
C TYR A 40 22.97 -5.48 -4.07
N ASN A 41 22.62 -4.29 -3.54
CA ASN A 41 23.33 -3.03 -3.83
C ASN A 41 23.39 -2.65 -5.32
N GLY A 42 22.39 -3.07 -6.10
CA GLY A 42 22.20 -2.65 -7.49
C GLY A 42 21.35 -1.38 -7.61
N ASN A 43 20.68 -1.23 -8.75
CA ASN A 43 19.90 -0.03 -9.08
C ASN A 43 18.39 -0.26 -9.05
N ILE A 44 17.92 -1.48 -8.77
CA ILE A 44 16.49 -1.80 -8.74
C ILE A 44 15.97 -1.61 -7.32
N PRO A 45 15.08 -0.63 -7.08
CA PRO A 45 14.46 -0.41 -5.78
C PRO A 45 13.76 -1.69 -5.29
N PHE A 46 13.98 -2.07 -4.03
CA PHE A 46 13.41 -3.28 -3.44
C PHE A 46 12.59 -2.92 -2.20
N LEU A 47 11.28 -3.01 -2.35
CA LEU A 47 10.32 -2.56 -1.33
C LEU A 47 10.35 -3.44 -0.09
N SER A 48 10.43 -2.81 1.07
CA SER A 48 10.31 -3.41 2.39
C SER A 48 9.05 -2.93 3.12
N ILE A 49 8.65 -3.64 4.17
CA ILE A 49 7.52 -3.20 5.03
C ILE A 49 7.82 -1.87 5.72
N ASN A 50 9.09 -1.62 6.07
CA ASN A 50 9.50 -0.34 6.66
C ASN A 50 9.28 0.83 5.70
N ASP A 51 9.55 0.66 4.41
CA ASP A 51 9.29 1.70 3.42
C ASP A 51 7.80 2.04 3.36
N ILE A 52 6.92 1.03 3.39
CA ILE A 52 5.46 1.23 3.41
C ILE A 52 5.02 1.95 4.68
N THR A 53 5.55 1.55 5.84
CA THR A 53 5.18 2.15 7.12
C THR A 53 5.62 3.62 7.21
N ASN A 54 6.78 3.95 6.67
CA ASN A 54 7.35 5.30 6.73
C ASN A 54 6.73 6.25 5.69
N GLN A 55 6.39 5.77 4.49
CA GLN A 55 5.87 6.59 3.40
C GLN A 55 4.34 6.54 3.27
N GLY A 56 3.70 5.49 3.77
CA GLY A 56 2.24 5.35 3.77
C GLY A 56 1.67 5.02 2.39
N LYS A 57 0.77 5.88 1.88
CA LYS A 57 0.02 5.62 0.66
C LYS A 57 0.90 5.45 -0.57
N TYR A 58 1.89 6.30 -0.74
CA TYR A 58 2.73 6.34 -1.95
C TYR A 58 4.18 6.03 -1.65
N ILE A 59 4.76 5.14 -2.46
CA ILE A 59 6.19 4.81 -2.39
C ILE A 59 6.94 5.56 -3.50
N TYR A 60 7.85 6.44 -3.09
CA TYR A 60 8.71 7.23 -3.96
C TYR A 60 10.15 6.73 -3.97
N THR A 61 10.59 6.08 -2.89
CA THR A 61 11.95 5.58 -2.71
C THR A 61 11.93 4.28 -1.92
N THR A 62 13.02 3.54 -1.92
CA THR A 62 13.23 2.36 -1.06
C THR A 62 14.59 2.43 -0.39
N GLN A 63 14.70 1.86 0.81
CA GLN A 63 15.97 1.76 1.52
C GLN A 63 16.89 0.68 0.94
N LYS A 64 16.30 -0.35 0.32
CA LYS A 64 17.05 -1.49 -0.22
C LYS A 64 17.00 -1.48 -1.74
N PHE A 65 18.05 -2.05 -2.31
CA PHE A 65 18.17 -2.22 -3.76
C PHE A 65 18.65 -3.63 -4.08
N ILE A 66 18.23 -4.17 -5.22
CA ILE A 66 18.74 -5.41 -5.78
C ILE A 66 19.41 -5.14 -7.14
N SER A 67 20.29 -6.04 -7.55
CA SER A 67 20.92 -5.99 -8.86
C SER A 67 20.06 -6.66 -9.93
N ASN A 68 20.35 -6.44 -11.21
CA ASN A 68 19.73 -7.18 -12.31
C ASN A 68 19.91 -8.70 -12.13
N ARG A 69 21.11 -9.15 -11.70
CA ARG A 69 21.36 -10.56 -11.38
C ARG A 69 20.45 -11.05 -10.26
N GLY A 70 20.20 -10.22 -9.23
CA GLY A 70 19.26 -10.56 -8.15
C GLY A 70 17.83 -10.70 -8.66
N LEU A 71 17.39 -9.82 -9.56
CA LEU A 71 16.08 -9.92 -10.18
C LEU A 71 15.94 -11.20 -11.01
N GLU A 72 16.90 -11.50 -11.89
CA GLU A 72 16.90 -12.65 -12.78
C GLU A 72 17.01 -14.00 -12.06
N ASN A 73 17.70 -14.03 -10.92
CA ASN A 73 17.90 -15.25 -10.12
C ASN A 73 16.92 -15.38 -8.94
N SER A 74 15.76 -14.74 -9.03
CA SER A 74 14.69 -14.86 -8.03
C SER A 74 13.31 -14.84 -8.70
N SER A 75 12.27 -15.09 -7.92
CA SER A 75 10.88 -14.88 -8.37
C SER A 75 10.41 -13.42 -8.27
N ALA A 76 11.32 -12.50 -7.92
CA ALA A 76 11.03 -11.07 -7.97
C ALA A 76 10.75 -10.62 -9.40
N TRP A 77 9.94 -9.62 -9.55
CA TRP A 77 9.62 -9.02 -10.84
C TRP A 77 9.55 -7.50 -10.73
N LEU A 78 9.79 -6.82 -11.82
CA LEU A 78 9.76 -5.36 -11.87
C LEU A 78 8.31 -4.89 -11.96
N VAL A 79 7.80 -4.39 -10.85
CA VAL A 79 6.44 -3.86 -10.71
C VAL A 79 6.38 -2.46 -11.33
N PRO A 80 5.51 -2.21 -12.32
CA PRO A 80 5.39 -0.89 -12.94
C PRO A 80 4.82 0.14 -11.95
N PRO A 81 5.07 1.45 -12.14
CA PRO A 81 4.46 2.50 -11.36
C PRO A 81 2.93 2.42 -11.36
N TYR A 82 2.31 3.02 -10.34
CA TYR A 82 0.86 3.04 -10.12
C TYR A 82 0.21 1.67 -9.93
N SER A 83 1.01 0.66 -9.57
CA SER A 83 0.50 -0.62 -9.12
C SER A 83 0.04 -0.55 -7.67
N LEU A 84 -0.98 -1.32 -7.33
CA LEU A 84 -1.43 -1.50 -5.95
C LEU A 84 -0.70 -2.69 -5.33
N ILE A 85 -0.08 -2.48 -4.19
CA ILE A 85 0.71 -3.51 -3.48
C ILE A 85 0.09 -3.74 -2.12
N LEU A 86 -0.08 -5.02 -1.74
CA LEU A 86 -0.65 -5.42 -0.46
C LEU A 86 0.32 -6.32 0.29
N SER A 87 0.59 -6.01 1.56
CA SER A 87 1.39 -6.88 2.41
C SER A 87 0.60 -8.14 2.80
N MET A 88 1.21 -9.31 2.62
CA MET A 88 0.63 -10.62 2.98
C MET A 88 1.15 -11.15 4.31
N TYR A 89 2.35 -10.73 4.70
CA TYR A 89 3.00 -11.05 5.99
C TYR A 89 3.22 -9.73 6.71
N ALA A 90 3.77 -9.69 7.86
CA ALA A 90 4.02 -8.51 8.70
C ALA A 90 3.18 -7.26 8.30
N SER A 91 2.41 -6.69 9.19
CA SER A 91 1.40 -5.64 8.87
C SER A 91 0.38 -6.11 7.80
N VAL A 92 -0.14 -7.33 7.98
CA VAL A 92 -1.02 -8.00 7.01
C VAL A 92 -2.15 -7.10 6.53
N GLY A 93 -2.36 -7.08 5.21
CA GLY A 93 -3.41 -6.30 4.56
C GLY A 93 -3.10 -4.80 4.41
N LEU A 94 -1.86 -4.36 4.71
CA LEU A 94 -1.48 -2.95 4.51
C LEU A 94 -1.27 -2.67 3.01
N PRO A 95 -2.10 -1.79 2.40
CA PRO A 95 -1.96 -1.42 1.00
C PRO A 95 -0.99 -0.25 0.81
N THR A 96 -0.35 -0.19 -0.35
CA THR A 96 0.42 0.97 -0.82
C THR A 96 0.39 1.05 -2.35
N ILE A 97 0.76 2.20 -2.91
CA ILE A 97 0.83 2.46 -4.35
C ILE A 97 2.26 2.91 -4.68
N ASN A 98 2.94 2.22 -5.58
CA ASN A 98 4.27 2.64 -6.00
C ASN A 98 4.21 3.76 -7.06
N LYS A 99 5.11 4.75 -6.95
CA LYS A 99 5.29 5.83 -7.93
C LYS A 99 6.49 5.59 -8.85
N ILE A 100 7.30 4.61 -8.53
CA ILE A 100 8.51 4.22 -9.27
C ILE A 100 8.44 2.74 -9.64
N HIS A 101 9.23 2.33 -10.63
CA HIS A 101 9.48 0.90 -10.82
C HIS A 101 10.22 0.34 -9.61
N LEU A 102 9.76 -0.79 -9.10
CA LEU A 102 10.39 -1.45 -7.97
C LEU A 102 10.13 -2.96 -8.00
N ALA A 103 10.92 -3.71 -7.27
CA ALA A 103 10.67 -5.13 -7.01
C ALA A 103 10.20 -5.33 -5.57
N THR A 104 9.52 -6.44 -5.30
CA THR A 104 8.98 -6.77 -3.97
C THR A 104 9.40 -8.16 -3.53
N SER A 105 9.42 -8.39 -2.22
CA SER A 105 9.61 -9.73 -1.67
C SER A 105 8.34 -10.58 -1.78
N GLN A 106 8.45 -11.87 -1.49
CA GLN A 106 7.30 -12.80 -1.39
C GLN A 106 6.27 -12.39 -0.32
N ALA A 107 6.63 -11.49 0.57
CA ALA A 107 5.72 -10.96 1.60
C ALA A 107 4.69 -9.98 1.04
N MET A 108 4.75 -9.64 -0.23
CA MET A 108 3.89 -8.65 -0.88
C MET A 108 3.25 -9.22 -2.14
N TYR A 109 1.98 -8.90 -2.34
CA TYR A 109 1.25 -9.16 -3.57
C TYR A 109 1.08 -7.86 -4.34
N SER A 110 1.67 -7.78 -5.53
CA SER A 110 1.66 -6.58 -6.38
C SER A 110 0.66 -6.77 -7.51
N MET A 111 -0.17 -5.75 -7.75
CA MET A 111 -1.32 -5.79 -8.65
C MET A 111 -1.26 -4.63 -9.64
N VAL A 112 -1.12 -4.94 -10.91
CA VAL A 112 -1.37 -4.00 -12.02
C VAL A 112 -2.86 -4.05 -12.33
N LEU A 113 -3.54 -2.93 -12.27
CA LEU A 113 -4.98 -2.86 -12.47
C LEU A 113 -5.36 -2.83 -13.95
N ASN A 114 -6.58 -3.30 -14.26
CA ASN A 114 -7.17 -3.15 -15.60
C ASN A 114 -7.35 -1.68 -15.97
N GLU A 115 -7.71 -0.86 -14.99
CA GLU A 115 -7.90 0.57 -15.14
C GLU A 115 -7.30 1.30 -13.93
N GLU A 116 -6.35 2.19 -14.18
CA GLU A 116 -5.64 2.95 -13.13
C GLU A 116 -6.58 3.85 -12.30
N CYS A 117 -7.70 4.28 -12.88
CA CYS A 117 -8.66 5.13 -12.17
C CYS A 117 -9.27 4.49 -10.90
N PHE A 118 -9.16 3.17 -10.74
CA PHE A 118 -9.62 2.47 -9.55
C PHE A 118 -8.58 2.42 -8.42
N VAL A 119 -7.33 2.82 -8.65
CA VAL A 119 -6.24 2.59 -7.70
C VAL A 119 -6.52 3.23 -6.33
N ASP A 120 -6.99 4.48 -6.31
CA ASP A 120 -7.32 5.18 -5.07
C ASP A 120 -8.51 4.54 -4.35
N TYR A 121 -9.55 4.17 -5.09
CA TYR A 121 -10.72 3.49 -4.54
C TYR A 121 -10.35 2.19 -3.85
N LEU A 122 -9.58 1.34 -4.55
CA LEU A 122 -9.14 0.06 -4.03
C LEU A 122 -8.17 0.23 -2.84
N TYR A 123 -7.27 1.21 -2.90
CA TYR A 123 -6.39 1.54 -1.78
C TYR A 123 -7.19 1.82 -0.50
N TYR A 124 -8.16 2.73 -0.56
CA TYR A 124 -8.94 3.11 0.63
C TYR A 124 -9.86 1.99 1.11
N TYR A 125 -10.42 1.21 0.18
CA TYR A 125 -11.18 0.04 0.59
C TYR A 125 -10.31 -1.01 1.27
N LEU A 126 -9.15 -1.33 0.72
CA LEU A 126 -8.23 -2.30 1.34
C LEU A 126 -7.70 -1.81 2.70
N LEU A 127 -7.48 -0.52 2.87
CA LEU A 127 -7.13 0.05 4.16
C LEU A 127 -8.28 -0.14 5.18
N TYR A 128 -9.51 0.12 4.77
CA TYR A 128 -10.71 -0.18 5.58
C TYR A 128 -10.83 -1.68 5.88
N PHE A 129 -10.63 -2.52 4.88
CA PHE A 129 -10.66 -3.99 5.02
C PHE A 129 -9.62 -4.49 6.02
N LYS A 130 -8.39 -3.97 5.96
CA LYS A 130 -7.33 -4.26 6.92
C LYS A 130 -7.78 -3.99 8.36
N ASP A 131 -8.39 -2.83 8.59
CA ASP A 131 -8.77 -2.42 9.95
C ASP A 131 -9.99 -3.19 10.50
N ARG A 132 -10.84 -3.75 9.64
CA ARG A 132 -12.15 -4.31 10.04
C ARG A 132 -12.34 -5.78 9.74
N HIS A 133 -11.68 -6.32 8.74
CA HIS A 133 -12.02 -7.63 8.19
C HIS A 133 -10.84 -8.58 8.04
N VAL A 134 -9.60 -8.09 7.97
CA VAL A 134 -8.44 -8.94 7.72
C VAL A 134 -8.29 -10.06 8.75
N TYR A 135 -8.65 -9.80 10.00
CA TYR A 135 -8.57 -10.78 11.08
C TYR A 135 -9.37 -12.08 10.83
N LYS A 136 -10.41 -12.01 9.98
CA LYS A 136 -11.23 -13.18 9.60
C LYS A 136 -10.51 -14.15 8.66
N TYR A 137 -9.45 -13.67 8.02
CA TYR A 137 -8.68 -14.41 7.03
C TYR A 137 -7.31 -14.83 7.54
N LEU A 138 -6.98 -14.44 8.78
CA LEU A 138 -5.72 -14.85 9.40
C LEU A 138 -5.81 -16.31 9.80
N GLU A 139 -4.88 -17.11 9.29
CA GLU A 139 -4.77 -18.50 9.69
C GLU A 139 -4.44 -18.59 11.20
N THR A 140 -5.15 -19.46 11.91
CA THR A 140 -4.91 -19.71 13.33
C THR A 140 -3.62 -20.52 13.48
N GLY A 141 -2.51 -19.82 13.73
CA GLY A 141 -1.18 -20.42 13.90
C GLY A 141 -0.17 -19.41 14.42
N THR A 142 1.09 -19.81 14.51
CA THR A 142 2.20 -19.00 15.05
C THR A 142 2.54 -17.77 14.20
N GLN A 143 2.07 -17.70 12.95
CA GLN A 143 2.22 -16.53 12.08
C GLN A 143 0.89 -16.21 11.39
N SER A 144 0.32 -15.05 11.72
CA SER A 144 -0.86 -14.53 11.04
C SER A 144 -0.45 -14.00 9.67
N ASN A 145 -0.84 -14.68 8.60
CA ASN A 145 -0.59 -14.25 7.22
C ASN A 145 -1.81 -14.52 6.32
N ILE A 146 -1.81 -13.92 5.14
CA ILE A 146 -2.75 -14.22 4.06
C ILE A 146 -1.95 -14.60 2.81
N ASN A 147 -2.55 -15.37 1.93
CA ASN A 147 -1.93 -15.77 0.65
C ASN A 147 -2.54 -15.03 -0.55
N ALA A 148 -1.96 -15.22 -1.73
CA ALA A 148 -2.39 -14.57 -2.96
C ALA A 148 -3.84 -14.93 -3.35
N ASP A 149 -4.33 -16.14 -3.03
CA ASP A 149 -5.69 -16.54 -3.33
C ASP A 149 -6.70 -15.81 -2.45
N ILE A 150 -6.39 -15.66 -1.16
CA ILE A 150 -7.18 -14.85 -0.24
C ILE A 150 -7.22 -13.40 -0.74
N VAL A 151 -6.07 -12.81 -1.11
CA VAL A 151 -6.03 -11.43 -1.64
C VAL A 151 -6.94 -11.29 -2.86
N ARG A 152 -6.85 -12.20 -3.82
CA ARG A 152 -7.68 -12.17 -5.04
C ARG A 152 -9.18 -12.33 -4.77
N SER A 153 -9.55 -13.07 -3.73
CA SER A 153 -10.93 -13.33 -3.34
C SER A 153 -11.57 -12.24 -2.48
N ILE A 154 -10.80 -11.22 -2.02
CA ILE A 154 -11.37 -10.12 -1.23
C ILE A 154 -12.54 -9.49 -2.00
N CYS A 155 -13.72 -9.51 -1.37
CA CYS A 155 -14.95 -8.94 -1.96
C CYS A 155 -14.90 -7.41 -1.85
N ILE A 156 -14.85 -6.73 -3.00
CA ILE A 156 -14.87 -5.28 -3.14
C ILE A 156 -16.31 -4.82 -3.35
N PRO A 157 -16.83 -3.85 -2.58
CA PRO A 157 -18.13 -3.26 -2.87
C PRO A 157 -18.07 -2.50 -4.20
N ASP A 158 -19.08 -2.66 -5.02
CA ASP A 158 -19.18 -1.97 -6.30
C ASP A 158 -20.44 -1.09 -6.32
N TYR A 159 -20.22 0.21 -6.39
CA TYR A 159 -21.25 1.25 -6.49
C TYR A 159 -21.39 1.78 -7.92
N GLY A 160 -20.81 1.07 -8.91
CA GLY A 160 -20.66 1.50 -10.28
C GLY A 160 -19.40 2.33 -10.52
N LYS A 161 -18.78 2.18 -11.71
CA LYS A 161 -17.48 2.76 -12.05
C LYS A 161 -17.34 4.24 -11.68
N LYS A 162 -18.31 5.07 -12.09
CA LYS A 162 -18.28 6.52 -11.82
C LYS A 162 -18.25 6.84 -10.32
N GLN A 163 -19.05 6.11 -9.53
CA GLN A 163 -19.13 6.33 -8.10
C GLN A 163 -17.88 5.81 -7.39
N ASN A 164 -17.37 4.64 -7.76
CA ASN A 164 -16.13 4.09 -7.18
C ASN A 164 -14.96 5.05 -7.37
N VAL A 165 -14.78 5.58 -8.59
CA VAL A 165 -13.73 6.57 -8.89
C VAL A 165 -13.92 7.84 -8.07
N LYS A 166 -15.16 8.37 -8.00
CA LYS A 166 -15.47 9.56 -7.21
C LYS A 166 -15.16 9.38 -5.73
N ILE A 167 -15.47 8.21 -5.15
CA ILE A 167 -15.13 7.88 -3.76
C ILE A 167 -13.61 7.89 -3.58
N GLY A 168 -12.86 7.24 -4.46
CA GLY A 168 -11.40 7.19 -4.40
C GLY A 168 -10.77 8.59 -4.43
N VAL A 169 -11.19 9.42 -5.38
CA VAL A 169 -10.71 10.81 -5.52
C VAL A 169 -11.06 11.63 -4.28
N CYS A 170 -12.31 11.57 -3.81
CA CYS A 170 -12.75 12.32 -2.64
C CYS A 170 -11.93 11.96 -1.39
N LEU A 171 -11.73 10.66 -1.13
CA LEU A 171 -10.91 10.20 0.00
C LEU A 171 -9.45 10.63 -0.15
N SER A 172 -8.92 10.64 -1.38
CA SER A 172 -7.56 11.10 -1.67
C SER A 172 -7.38 12.59 -1.37
N GLU A 173 -8.32 13.43 -1.75
CA GLU A 173 -8.27 14.87 -1.47
C GLU A 173 -8.39 15.18 0.03
N ILE A 174 -9.24 14.45 0.76
CA ILE A 174 -9.34 14.57 2.21
C ILE A 174 -8.01 14.17 2.87
N ASP A 175 -7.38 13.08 2.41
CA ASP A 175 -6.12 12.60 2.95
C ASP A 175 -4.98 13.61 2.73
N LYS A 176 -4.91 14.19 1.52
CA LYS A 176 -3.98 15.29 1.22
C LYS A 176 -4.18 16.49 2.14
N LYS A 177 -5.44 16.89 2.36
CA LYS A 177 -5.74 18.00 3.25
C LYS A 177 -5.32 17.72 4.68
N ILE A 178 -5.59 16.52 5.19
CA ILE A 178 -5.15 16.11 6.54
C ILE A 178 -3.62 16.17 6.64
N ALA A 179 -2.90 15.66 5.65
CA ALA A 179 -1.43 15.69 5.65
C ALA A 179 -0.89 17.13 5.65
N LEU A 180 -1.50 18.03 4.86
CA LEU A 180 -1.13 19.44 4.82
C LEU A 180 -1.37 20.13 6.19
N GLU A 181 -2.51 19.92 6.81
CA GLU A 181 -2.82 20.51 8.12
C GLU A 181 -1.89 19.98 9.23
N GLN A 182 -1.51 18.71 9.14
CA GLN A 182 -0.52 18.12 10.06
C GLN A 182 0.85 18.76 9.89
N GLN A 183 1.28 19.04 8.66
CA GLN A 183 2.55 19.73 8.37
C GLN A 183 2.51 21.16 8.95
N VAL A 184 1.45 21.91 8.70
CA VAL A 184 1.28 23.26 9.24
C VAL A 184 1.32 23.25 10.77
N LEU A 185 0.66 22.27 11.41
CA LEU A 185 0.71 22.15 12.87
C LEU A 185 2.14 21.89 13.37
N PHE A 186 2.88 21.01 12.68
CA PHE A 186 4.27 20.73 13.02
C PHE A 186 5.13 22.00 12.92
N ASP A 187 5.02 22.75 11.83
CA ASP A 187 5.76 23.96 11.58
C ASP A 187 5.47 25.02 12.68
N TYR A 188 4.21 25.17 13.10
CA TYR A 188 3.86 26.04 14.23
C TYR A 188 4.46 25.58 15.57
N GLN A 189 4.52 24.27 15.79
CA GLN A 189 5.15 23.74 17.01
C GLN A 189 6.67 24.02 17.03
N GLU A 190 7.36 23.86 15.91
CA GLU A 190 8.78 24.21 15.78
C GLU A 190 8.98 25.72 15.99
N GLN A 191 8.17 26.56 15.33
CA GLN A 191 8.26 28.01 15.50
C GLN A 191 8.04 28.42 16.96
N LYS A 192 7.06 27.83 17.64
CA LYS A 192 6.82 28.07 19.07
C LYS A 192 8.05 27.71 19.91
N GLN A 193 8.66 26.55 19.67
CA GLN A 193 9.84 26.13 20.40
C GLN A 193 11.02 27.09 20.17
N TYR A 194 11.25 27.50 18.93
CA TYR A 194 12.27 28.48 18.59
C TYR A 194 12.07 29.81 19.33
N LEU A 195 10.85 30.37 19.32
CA LEU A 195 10.56 31.63 20.00
C LEU A 195 10.76 31.52 21.52
N LEU A 196 10.32 30.40 22.14
CA LEU A 196 10.55 30.17 23.57
C LEU A 196 12.04 30.12 23.91
N GLN A 197 12.86 29.48 23.09
CA GLN A 197 14.31 29.46 23.29
C GLN A 197 14.94 30.86 23.22
N GLN A 198 14.42 31.72 22.33
CA GLN A 198 14.92 33.11 22.21
C GLN A 198 14.48 34.01 23.39
N MET A 199 13.39 33.67 24.07
CA MET A 199 12.88 34.47 25.20
C MET A 199 13.55 34.17 26.54
N PHE A 200 14.23 33.04 26.66
CA PHE A 200 14.85 32.57 27.91
C PHE A 200 16.39 32.45 27.83
N ILE A 201 17.02 33.14 26.90
CA ILE A 201 18.48 33.33 26.84
C ILE A 201 18.89 34.57 27.60
#